data_98810b754e6d6e2d190ff1783ef124c6
#
_entry.id   98810b754e6d6e2d190ff1783ef124c6
#
_cell.length_a   1.000
_cell.length_b   1.000
_cell.length_c   1.000
_cell.angle_alpha   90.00
_cell.angle_beta   90.00
_cell.angle_gamma   90.00
#
_symmetry.space_group_name_H-M   'P 1'
#
loop_
_entity.id
_entity.type
_entity.pdbx_description
1 polymer ?
#
loop_
_entity_poly.entity_id
_entity_poly.type
_entity_poly.pdbx_seq_one_letter_code
_entity_poly.pdbx_strand_id
1 'polypeptide(L)'
;SQDNPNLVEKAGREGFREDKAYRQFRSILINFFTQSAADFFREKGKYSEEWADKRYELQRLDEVRKKREKQSRGKKDKFGEQLEVFFKVFDSGKLPEIISNTVSEFETSVRSELESNKAPQIKALAIGRLEAEAKLHLDKIRKEHAISKPRGVGLNTELRNNWEAYQTAIGR
;
A
#
# COMPACT_ATOMS: atom_id res chain seq x y z
N SER A 1 -29.55 -14.01 -25.43
CA SER A 1 -28.57 -14.91 -26.07
C SER A 1 -29.21 -15.55 -27.29
N GLN A 2 -28.46 -15.71 -28.38
CA GLN A 2 -28.96 -16.34 -29.62
C GLN A 2 -29.46 -17.76 -29.39
N ASP A 3 -28.84 -18.47 -28.45
CA ASP A 3 -29.14 -19.87 -28.13
C ASP A 3 -30.24 -20.02 -27.05
N ASN A 4 -30.58 -18.97 -26.35
CA ASN A 4 -31.65 -18.98 -25.35
C ASN A 4 -32.42 -17.65 -25.34
N PRO A 5 -33.51 -17.56 -26.13
CA PRO A 5 -34.26 -16.33 -26.29
C PRO A 5 -34.99 -15.86 -25.02
N ASN A 6 -35.13 -16.76 -24.03
CA ASN A 6 -35.75 -16.42 -22.73
C ASN A 6 -34.82 -15.74 -21.77
N LEU A 7 -33.48 -15.78 -21.99
CA LEU A 7 -32.49 -15.08 -21.18
C LEU A 7 -32.10 -13.76 -21.87
N VAL A 8 -32.71 -12.68 -21.43
CA VAL A 8 -32.52 -11.35 -22.01
C VAL A 8 -31.34 -10.65 -21.36
N GLU A 9 -30.34 -10.27 -22.14
CA GLU A 9 -29.20 -9.49 -21.68
C GLU A 9 -29.60 -8.05 -21.32
N LYS A 10 -28.94 -7.45 -20.33
CA LYS A 10 -29.03 -6.02 -20.06
C LYS A 10 -28.38 -5.21 -21.19
N ALA A 11 -28.87 -4.02 -21.46
CA ALA A 11 -28.38 -3.16 -22.54
C ALA A 11 -26.86 -2.85 -22.44
N GLY A 12 -26.29 -2.84 -21.23
CA GLY A 12 -24.85 -2.63 -20.99
C GLY A 12 -23.99 -3.91 -21.05
N ARG A 13 -24.52 -5.05 -21.45
CA ARG A 13 -23.85 -6.36 -21.42
C ARG A 13 -23.33 -6.80 -20.04
N GLU A 14 -23.81 -6.20 -18.97
CA GLU A 14 -23.44 -6.50 -17.58
C GLU A 14 -24.30 -7.61 -16.95
N GLY A 15 -24.63 -8.63 -17.73
CA GLY A 15 -25.43 -9.78 -17.30
C GLY A 15 -26.84 -9.79 -17.83
N PHE A 16 -27.71 -10.61 -17.22
CA PHE A 16 -29.08 -10.84 -17.66
C PHE A 16 -30.10 -10.00 -16.87
N ARG A 17 -31.27 -9.75 -17.47
CA ARG A 17 -32.40 -9.17 -16.73
C ARG A 17 -32.90 -10.15 -15.69
N GLU A 18 -33.27 -9.65 -14.52
CA GLU A 18 -33.77 -10.46 -13.40
C GLU A 18 -35.25 -10.81 -13.56
N ASP A 19 -35.60 -11.45 -14.68
CA ASP A 19 -36.91 -11.96 -14.97
C ASP A 19 -37.12 -13.40 -14.44
N LYS A 20 -38.29 -13.99 -14.77
CA LYS A 20 -38.63 -15.36 -14.33
C LYS A 20 -37.62 -16.39 -14.88
N ALA A 21 -37.21 -16.25 -16.16
CA ALA A 21 -36.31 -17.18 -16.81
C ALA A 21 -34.90 -17.11 -16.17
N TYR A 22 -34.41 -15.91 -15.85
CA TYR A 22 -33.15 -15.72 -15.13
C TYR A 22 -33.18 -16.32 -13.72
N ARG A 23 -34.29 -16.09 -12.97
CA ARG A 23 -34.41 -16.68 -11.61
C ARG A 23 -34.43 -18.20 -11.66
N GLN A 24 -35.11 -18.80 -12.63
CA GLN A 24 -35.13 -20.25 -12.82
C GLN A 24 -33.72 -20.77 -13.19
N PHE A 25 -33.05 -20.13 -14.14
CA PHE A 25 -31.68 -20.47 -14.52
C PHE A 25 -30.72 -20.37 -13.34
N ARG A 26 -30.79 -19.29 -12.58
CA ARG A 26 -29.99 -19.11 -11.36
C ARG A 26 -30.24 -20.22 -10.32
N SER A 27 -31.51 -20.60 -10.12
CA SER A 27 -31.86 -21.68 -9.21
C SER A 27 -31.30 -23.02 -9.66
N ILE A 28 -31.35 -23.33 -10.96
CA ILE A 28 -30.74 -24.53 -11.54
C ILE A 28 -29.25 -24.55 -11.31
N LEU A 29 -28.55 -23.44 -11.57
CA LEU A 29 -27.10 -23.35 -11.34
C LEU A 29 -26.74 -23.50 -9.87
N ILE A 30 -27.48 -22.85 -8.96
CA ILE A 30 -27.23 -22.97 -7.52
C ILE A 30 -27.41 -24.44 -7.08
N ASN A 31 -28.51 -25.09 -7.50
CA ASN A 31 -28.75 -26.49 -7.16
C ASN A 31 -27.66 -27.41 -7.73
N PHE A 32 -27.28 -27.20 -8.98
CA PHE A 32 -26.22 -27.98 -9.62
C PHE A 32 -24.89 -27.84 -8.86
N PHE A 33 -24.44 -26.62 -8.58
CA PHE A 33 -23.20 -26.40 -7.86
C PHE A 33 -23.27 -26.90 -6.42
N THR A 34 -24.40 -26.73 -5.75
CA THR A 34 -24.61 -27.23 -4.38
C THR A 34 -24.54 -28.77 -4.34
N GLN A 35 -25.21 -29.43 -5.28
CA GLN A 35 -25.19 -30.89 -5.37
C GLN A 35 -23.79 -31.39 -5.75
N SER A 36 -23.15 -30.78 -6.75
CA SER A 36 -21.78 -31.13 -7.12
C SER A 36 -20.82 -30.95 -5.94
N ALA A 37 -20.94 -29.85 -5.19
CA ALA A 37 -20.12 -29.64 -4.01
C ALA A 37 -20.37 -30.71 -2.93
N ALA A 38 -21.63 -31.12 -2.75
CA ALA A 38 -21.99 -32.19 -1.80
C ALA A 38 -21.42 -33.55 -2.21
N ASP A 39 -21.51 -33.90 -3.50
CA ASP A 39 -21.12 -35.21 -3.99
C ASP A 39 -19.61 -35.39 -4.08
N PHE A 40 -18.87 -34.32 -4.47
CA PHE A 40 -17.43 -34.41 -4.73
C PHE A 40 -16.55 -33.88 -3.60
N PHE A 41 -16.99 -32.87 -2.86
CA PHE A 41 -16.11 -32.15 -1.93
C PHE A 41 -16.43 -32.37 -0.44
N ARG A 42 -17.60 -32.90 -0.06
CA ARG A 42 -17.85 -33.30 1.32
C ARG A 42 -17.10 -34.56 1.69
N GLU A 43 -16.65 -34.69 2.95
CA GLU A 43 -15.95 -35.87 3.46
C GLU A 43 -16.70 -37.19 3.26
N LYS A 44 -18.05 -37.17 3.30
CA LYS A 44 -18.94 -38.30 3.07
C LYS A 44 -19.75 -38.15 1.77
N GLY A 45 -19.21 -37.44 0.78
CA GLY A 45 -19.84 -37.30 -0.52
C GLY A 45 -19.72 -38.60 -1.35
N LYS A 46 -20.63 -38.77 -2.32
CA LYS A 46 -20.69 -39.97 -3.16
C LYS A 46 -19.38 -40.31 -3.86
N TYR A 47 -18.63 -39.29 -4.26
CA TYR A 47 -17.33 -39.43 -4.97
C TYR A 47 -16.15 -38.92 -4.11
N SER A 48 -16.31 -38.93 -2.78
CA SER A 48 -15.36 -38.31 -1.87
C SER A 48 -13.96 -38.94 -1.90
N GLU A 49 -13.89 -40.27 -2.11
CA GLU A 49 -12.62 -41.00 -2.17
C GLU A 49 -11.85 -40.68 -3.45
N GLU A 50 -12.54 -40.63 -4.59
CA GLU A 50 -11.94 -40.29 -5.90
C GLU A 50 -11.36 -38.87 -5.94
N TRP A 51 -11.91 -37.99 -5.12
CA TRP A 51 -11.50 -36.58 -5.08
C TRP A 51 -10.69 -36.20 -3.85
N ALA A 52 -10.27 -37.17 -3.04
CA ALA A 52 -9.50 -36.92 -1.82
C ALA A 52 -8.24 -36.12 -2.08
N ASP A 53 -7.46 -36.49 -3.08
CA ASP A 53 -6.21 -35.80 -3.46
C ASP A 53 -6.47 -34.38 -3.92
N LYS A 54 -7.52 -34.16 -4.73
CA LYS A 54 -7.90 -32.82 -5.19
C LYS A 54 -8.39 -31.92 -4.07
N ARG A 55 -9.15 -32.45 -3.12
CA ARG A 55 -9.54 -31.70 -1.92
C ARG A 55 -8.32 -31.26 -1.12
N TYR A 56 -7.36 -32.16 -0.90
CA TYR A 56 -6.13 -31.84 -0.19
C TYR A 56 -5.33 -30.74 -0.92
N GLU A 57 -5.19 -30.85 -2.25
CA GLU A 57 -4.54 -29.82 -3.07
C GLU A 57 -5.23 -28.45 -2.93
N LEU A 58 -6.56 -28.42 -3.03
CA LEU A 58 -7.36 -27.20 -2.89
C LEU A 58 -7.24 -26.59 -1.50
N GLN A 59 -7.27 -27.39 -0.44
CA GLN A 59 -7.06 -26.92 0.93
C GLN A 59 -5.68 -26.30 1.10
N ARG A 60 -4.64 -26.96 0.59
CA ARG A 60 -3.28 -26.44 0.62
C ARG A 60 -3.16 -25.10 -0.12
N LEU A 61 -3.77 -24.98 -1.29
CA LEU A 61 -3.78 -23.74 -2.06
C LEU A 61 -4.52 -22.62 -1.31
N ASP A 62 -5.64 -22.94 -0.66
CA ASP A 62 -6.40 -21.97 0.14
C ASP A 62 -5.62 -21.51 1.37
N GLU A 63 -4.91 -22.39 2.06
CA GLU A 63 -4.01 -22.04 3.16
C GLU A 63 -2.89 -21.10 2.72
N VAL A 64 -2.25 -21.40 1.57
CA VAL A 64 -1.22 -20.54 1.00
C VAL A 64 -1.78 -19.17 0.63
N ARG A 65 -2.99 -19.13 0.05
CA ARG A 65 -3.68 -17.87 -0.27
C ARG A 65 -3.97 -17.06 1.00
N LYS A 66 -4.58 -17.67 2.01
CA LYS A 66 -4.87 -17.03 3.30
C LYS A 66 -3.63 -16.48 3.98
N LYS A 67 -2.53 -17.24 3.93
CA LYS A 67 -1.24 -16.80 4.47
C LYS A 67 -0.70 -15.56 3.73
N ARG A 68 -0.77 -15.55 2.39
CA ARG A 68 -0.37 -14.39 1.57
C ARG A 68 -1.25 -13.16 1.84
N GLU A 69 -2.56 -13.36 1.93
CA GLU A 69 -3.51 -12.28 2.25
C GLU A 69 -3.23 -11.67 3.63
N LYS A 70 -3.00 -12.51 4.65
CA LYS A 70 -2.63 -12.06 6.00
C LYS A 70 -1.32 -11.28 6.00
N GLN A 71 -0.31 -11.77 5.27
CA GLN A 71 0.98 -11.06 5.15
C GLN A 71 0.82 -9.72 4.41
N SER A 72 0.04 -9.70 3.33
CA SER A 72 -0.24 -8.48 2.57
C SER A 72 -0.98 -7.46 3.43
N ARG A 73 -1.99 -7.90 4.20
CA ARG A 73 -2.73 -7.05 5.13
C ARG A 73 -1.80 -6.48 6.20
N GLY A 74 -1.00 -7.31 6.87
CA GLY A 74 -0.06 -6.84 7.88
C GLY A 74 0.99 -5.85 7.36
N LYS A 75 1.42 -5.98 6.08
CA LYS A 75 2.28 -4.97 5.43
C LYS A 75 1.56 -3.64 5.20
N LYS A 76 0.27 -3.68 4.83
CA LYS A 76 -0.56 -2.46 4.67
C LYS A 76 -0.76 -1.74 5.99
N ASP A 77 -1.12 -2.49 7.02
CA ASP A 77 -1.39 -1.95 8.35
C ASP A 77 -0.14 -1.25 8.90
N LYS A 78 1.01 -1.92 8.88
CA LYS A 78 2.29 -1.32 9.29
C LYS A 78 2.66 -0.07 8.48
N PHE A 79 2.41 -0.09 7.19
CA PHE A 79 2.69 1.06 6.33
C PHE A 79 1.75 2.24 6.65
N GLY A 80 0.47 1.96 6.93
CA GLY A 80 -0.49 2.96 7.39
C GLY A 80 -0.08 3.58 8.73
N GLU A 81 0.29 2.75 9.70
CA GLU A 81 0.79 3.20 11.00
C GLU A 81 2.03 4.10 10.88
N GLN A 82 2.98 3.74 10.01
CA GLN A 82 4.18 4.57 9.78
C GLN A 82 3.83 5.94 9.20
N LEU A 83 2.91 5.99 8.24
CA LEU A 83 2.43 7.26 7.67
C LEU A 83 1.70 8.10 8.71
N GLU A 84 0.84 7.48 9.52
CA GLU A 84 0.12 8.17 10.59
C GLU A 84 1.07 8.77 11.64
N VAL A 85 2.07 8.01 12.07
CA VAL A 85 3.10 8.49 13.00
C VAL A 85 3.87 9.67 12.41
N PHE A 86 4.25 9.57 11.12
CA PHE A 86 4.93 10.66 10.42
C PHE A 86 4.08 11.93 10.42
N PHE A 87 2.81 11.84 10.01
CA PHE A 87 1.93 13.00 9.95
C PHE A 87 1.66 13.60 11.32
N LYS A 88 1.52 12.80 12.37
CA LYS A 88 1.43 13.33 13.75
C LYS A 88 2.63 14.19 14.14
N VAL A 89 3.84 13.76 13.77
CA VAL A 89 5.07 14.53 14.03
C VAL A 89 5.15 15.78 13.14
N PHE A 90 4.79 15.64 11.87
CA PHE A 90 4.80 16.72 10.88
C PHE A 90 3.78 17.82 11.24
N ASP A 91 2.54 17.43 11.53
CA ASP A 91 1.45 18.35 11.86
C ASP A 91 1.63 19.01 13.25
N SER A 92 2.38 18.38 14.15
CA SER A 92 2.77 19.02 15.42
C SER A 92 3.74 20.20 15.25
N GLY A 93 4.22 20.45 14.03
CA GLY A 93 5.19 21.49 13.73
C GLY A 93 6.64 21.18 14.12
N LYS A 94 6.90 20.09 14.85
CA LYS A 94 8.25 19.75 15.35
C LYS A 94 9.25 19.51 14.21
N LEU A 95 8.85 18.76 13.18
CA LEU A 95 9.75 18.46 12.08
C LEU A 95 10.07 19.69 11.23
N PRO A 96 9.10 20.50 10.78
CA PRO A 96 9.35 21.79 10.14
C PRO A 96 10.21 22.73 10.98
N GLU A 97 9.99 22.79 12.31
CA GLU A 97 10.77 23.60 13.23
C GLU A 97 12.24 23.17 13.26
N ILE A 98 12.53 21.88 13.41
CA ILE A 98 13.91 21.35 13.40
C ILE A 98 14.62 21.70 12.09
N ILE A 99 13.94 21.52 10.94
CA ILE A 99 14.49 21.85 9.62
C ILE A 99 14.77 23.37 9.53
N SER A 100 13.81 24.19 9.93
CA SER A 100 13.94 25.66 9.91
C SER A 100 15.10 26.13 10.82
N ASN A 101 15.23 25.58 12.01
CA ASN A 101 16.32 25.90 12.92
C ASN A 101 17.68 25.50 12.33
N THR A 102 17.79 24.32 11.74
CA THR A 102 19.04 23.87 11.06
C THR A 102 19.43 24.83 9.93
N VAL A 103 18.47 25.26 9.11
CA VAL A 103 18.73 26.23 8.02
C VAL A 103 19.14 27.61 8.60
N SER A 104 18.43 28.10 9.62
CA SER A 104 18.74 29.39 10.25
C SER A 104 20.10 29.42 10.94
N GLU A 105 20.50 28.32 11.58
CA GLU A 105 21.85 28.16 12.15
C GLU A 105 22.92 28.17 11.07
N PHE A 106 22.69 27.47 9.96
CA PHE A 106 23.58 27.49 8.80
C PHE A 106 23.70 28.91 8.23
N GLU A 107 22.60 29.59 7.97
CA GLU A 107 22.61 30.98 7.46
C GLU A 107 23.36 31.95 8.38
N THR A 108 23.14 31.85 9.67
CA THR A 108 23.82 32.66 10.69
C THR A 108 25.33 32.39 10.68
N SER A 109 25.73 31.13 10.63
CA SER A 109 27.12 30.72 10.60
C SER A 109 27.83 31.18 9.33
N VAL A 110 27.17 31.08 8.16
CA VAL A 110 27.69 31.58 6.88
C VAL A 110 27.87 33.10 6.91
N ARG A 111 26.88 33.83 7.43
CA ARG A 111 26.96 35.28 7.56
C ARG A 111 28.13 35.72 8.45
N SER A 112 28.29 35.09 9.60
CA SER A 112 29.42 35.34 10.51
C SER A 112 30.78 35.08 9.84
N GLU A 113 30.89 33.99 9.04
CA GLU A 113 32.11 33.68 8.33
C GLU A 113 32.41 34.69 7.20
N LEU A 114 31.39 35.19 6.49
CA LEU A 114 31.52 36.22 5.48
C LEU A 114 32.00 37.56 6.04
N GLU A 115 31.53 37.91 7.25
CA GLU A 115 31.92 39.16 7.96
C GLU A 115 33.28 39.05 8.63
N SER A 116 33.85 37.86 8.78
CA SER A 116 35.16 37.65 9.38
C SER A 116 36.29 38.29 8.57
N ASN A 117 37.40 38.67 9.22
CA ASN A 117 38.58 39.28 8.59
C ASN A 117 39.55 38.26 7.97
N LYS A 118 39.08 37.06 7.63
CA LYS A 118 39.91 35.97 7.04
C LYS A 118 40.11 36.15 5.53
N ALA A 119 41.15 35.54 5.01
CA ALA A 119 41.40 35.52 3.57
C ALA A 119 40.27 34.82 2.80
N PRO A 120 39.89 35.22 1.58
CA PRO A 120 38.78 34.68 0.80
C PRO A 120 38.82 33.16 0.62
N GLN A 121 40.00 32.57 0.45
CA GLN A 121 40.17 31.12 0.31
C GLN A 121 39.83 30.37 1.59
N ILE A 122 40.15 30.96 2.78
CA ILE A 122 39.85 30.36 4.08
C ILE A 122 38.32 30.45 4.33
N LYS A 123 37.69 31.56 3.99
CA LYS A 123 36.24 31.72 4.06
C LYS A 123 35.52 30.67 3.19
N ALA A 124 35.93 30.48 1.94
CA ALA A 124 35.34 29.50 1.03
C ALA A 124 35.44 28.09 1.59
N LEU A 125 36.59 27.71 2.16
CA LEU A 125 36.77 26.41 2.80
C LEU A 125 35.86 26.23 4.04
N ALA A 126 35.74 27.27 4.87
CA ALA A 126 34.88 27.23 6.06
C ALA A 126 33.42 27.12 5.67
N ILE A 127 32.94 27.89 4.69
CA ILE A 127 31.56 27.80 4.18
C ILE A 127 31.26 26.41 3.60
N GLY A 128 32.22 25.84 2.82
CA GLY A 128 32.04 24.46 2.32
C GLY A 128 31.92 23.40 3.40
N ARG A 129 32.62 23.57 4.54
CA ARG A 129 32.45 22.67 5.71
C ARG A 129 31.08 22.86 6.37
N LEU A 130 30.65 24.10 6.59
CA LEU A 130 29.31 24.39 7.14
C LEU A 130 28.19 23.81 6.27
N GLU A 131 28.32 23.94 4.94
CA GLU A 131 27.39 23.33 4.01
C GLU A 131 27.34 21.80 4.11
N ALA A 132 28.50 21.15 4.20
CA ALA A 132 28.59 19.70 4.36
C ALA A 132 27.98 19.23 5.70
N GLU A 133 28.19 19.96 6.79
CA GLU A 133 27.60 19.68 8.10
C GLU A 133 26.06 19.85 8.09
N ALA A 134 25.57 20.94 7.53
CA ALA A 134 24.13 21.18 7.40
C ALA A 134 23.45 20.11 6.54
N LYS A 135 24.05 19.72 5.40
CA LYS A 135 23.56 18.62 4.56
C LYS A 135 23.53 17.29 5.32
N LEU A 136 24.60 16.98 6.05
CA LEU A 136 24.67 15.75 6.85
C LEU A 136 23.54 15.70 7.90
N HIS A 137 23.28 16.84 8.55
CA HIS A 137 22.21 16.96 9.55
C HIS A 137 20.82 16.79 8.91
N LEU A 138 20.56 17.45 7.82
CA LEU A 138 19.29 17.30 7.07
C LEU A 138 19.10 15.88 6.53
N ASP A 139 20.16 15.24 6.04
CA ASP A 139 20.10 13.85 5.59
C ASP A 139 19.85 12.86 6.75
N LYS A 140 20.37 13.14 7.94
CA LYS A 140 20.05 12.36 9.14
C LYS A 140 18.56 12.47 9.49
N ILE A 141 18.02 13.68 9.53
CA ILE A 141 16.59 13.92 9.77
C ILE A 141 15.74 13.18 8.73
N ARG A 142 16.08 13.27 7.44
CA ARG A 142 15.40 12.54 6.38
C ARG A 142 15.44 11.03 6.56
N LYS A 143 16.57 10.47 6.96
CA LYS A 143 16.72 9.03 7.20
C LYS A 143 15.91 8.55 8.40
N GLU A 144 15.86 9.33 9.47
CA GLU A 144 15.06 9.01 10.67
C GLU A 144 13.55 8.96 10.37
N HIS A 145 13.09 9.78 9.43
CA HIS A 145 11.69 9.83 9.01
C HIS A 145 11.39 9.12 7.68
N ALA A 146 12.35 8.34 7.17
CA ALA A 146 12.20 7.65 5.90
C ALA A 146 11.23 6.47 6.00
N ILE A 147 10.16 6.51 5.22
CA ILE A 147 9.19 5.44 5.07
C ILE A 147 9.38 4.77 3.71
N SER A 148 9.34 3.44 3.70
CA SER A 148 9.47 2.66 2.46
C SER A 148 8.13 2.08 2.05
N LYS A 149 7.72 2.33 0.80
CA LYS A 149 6.51 1.73 0.22
C LYS A 149 6.63 0.22 0.16
N PRO A 150 5.66 -0.56 0.69
CA PRO A 150 5.73 -2.01 0.67
C PRO A 150 5.62 -2.54 -0.75
N ARG A 151 6.51 -3.49 -1.11
CA ARG A 151 6.53 -4.13 -2.43
C ARG A 151 5.52 -5.26 -2.51
N GLY A 152 4.89 -5.43 -3.68
CA GLY A 152 3.96 -6.52 -3.97
C GLY A 152 2.63 -6.44 -3.22
N VAL A 153 2.25 -5.23 -2.77
CA VAL A 153 1.00 -4.98 -2.05
C VAL A 153 0.24 -3.84 -2.74
N GLY A 154 -0.98 -4.11 -3.19
CA GLY A 154 -1.86 -3.08 -3.74
C GLY A 154 -2.34 -2.15 -2.62
N LEU A 155 -2.09 -0.85 -2.72
CA LEU A 155 -2.57 0.15 -1.77
C LEU A 155 -4.01 0.55 -2.12
N ASN A 156 -4.86 0.76 -1.09
CA ASN A 156 -6.14 1.41 -1.26
C ASN A 156 -5.94 2.91 -1.58
N THR A 157 -7.02 3.59 -1.94
CA THR A 157 -6.98 5.02 -2.32
C THR A 157 -6.44 5.89 -1.19
N GLU A 158 -6.86 5.65 0.04
CA GLU A 158 -6.44 6.40 1.22
C GLU A 158 -4.92 6.29 1.46
N LEU A 159 -4.38 5.07 1.52
CA LEU A 159 -2.93 4.85 1.70
C LEU A 159 -2.11 5.40 0.53
N ARG A 160 -2.68 5.44 -0.68
CA ARG A 160 -2.03 6.04 -1.84
C ARG A 160 -1.94 7.56 -1.69
N ASN A 161 -3.04 8.21 -1.33
CA ASN A 161 -3.09 9.65 -1.10
C ASN A 161 -2.14 10.07 0.05
N ASN A 162 -2.16 9.32 1.15
CA ASN A 162 -1.24 9.56 2.27
C ASN A 162 0.23 9.37 1.85
N TRP A 163 0.52 8.39 0.99
CA TRP A 163 1.87 8.21 0.46
C TRP A 163 2.32 9.38 -0.43
N GLU A 164 1.45 9.89 -1.30
CA GLU A 164 1.73 11.05 -2.16
C GLU A 164 1.94 12.32 -1.32
N ALA A 165 1.11 12.54 -0.29
CA ALA A 165 1.28 13.62 0.67
C ALA A 165 2.61 13.51 1.42
N TYR A 166 2.99 12.31 1.88
CA TYR A 166 4.29 12.06 2.49
C TYR A 166 5.46 12.41 1.56
N GLN A 167 5.40 11.97 0.30
CA GLN A 167 6.44 12.27 -0.69
C GLN A 167 6.58 13.78 -0.92
N THR A 168 5.47 14.51 -0.95
CA THR A 168 5.47 15.97 -1.07
C THR A 168 6.08 16.61 0.18
N ALA A 169 5.69 16.17 1.37
CA ALA A 169 6.19 16.74 2.64
C ALA A 169 7.70 16.52 2.84
N ILE A 170 8.26 15.40 2.33
CA ILE A 170 9.70 15.12 2.46
C ILE A 170 10.54 15.61 1.26
N GLY A 171 9.88 16.25 0.27
CA GLY A 171 10.54 16.88 -0.88
C GLY A 171 11.05 15.88 -1.93
N ARG A 172 10.29 14.83 -2.20
CA ARG A 172 10.57 13.82 -3.24
C ARG A 172 9.56 13.87 -4.37
#